data_aad9f6e38b3db4ebc5c82bcbd4d6c41e
#
_entry.id   aad9f6e38b3db4ebc5c82bcbd4d6c41e
#
_cell.length_a   1.000
_cell.length_b   1.000
_cell.length_c   1.000
_cell.angle_alpha   90.00
_cell.angle_beta   90.00
_cell.angle_gamma   90.00
#
_symmetry.space_group_name_H-M   'P 1'
#
loop_
_entity.id
_entity.type
_entity.pdbx_description
1 polymer ?
#
loop_
_entity_poly.entity_id
_entity_poly.type
_entity_poly.pdbx_seq_one_letter_code
_entity_poly.pdbx_strand_id
1 'polypeptide(L)'
;MRWLIVLFLFASPLTAQFNYSGYLYNANGSGASNVAVKLYRRTNSTITGFTNQQNYGGHSYYRSTGNAYWTTARTNCSNMGGHLVTITSSGEQSFIFGLWPSGWIGLTDEVTEGTWRWVTGETYSYTNWNNGEPNNSGNEDYVQFVSNGKWNDLKDGNNLAYVLEFEYLVTTSSWALYKTIYTNSAGYYSISEAYDPSKEYYIEVDAPTRIQAYTTSDIQAVSNVVLNKVARNGLSFHMFDVNDDGVISVADKYYVAARKAGRFSKWRVAPDVRIFTTTQYNAIKAVTTNVRATYPGVSTYTTGSLTSGQTLNLYLIAPGYSGAVTY
;
A
#
# COMPACT_ATOMS: atom_id res chain seq x y z
N MET A 1 -7.01 -13.19 55.13
CA MET A 1 -6.79 -12.04 54.24
C MET A 1 -6.47 -12.61 52.86
N ARG A 2 -7.43 -12.60 51.94
CA ARG A 2 -7.23 -13.06 50.55
C ARG A 2 -6.91 -11.84 49.71
N TRP A 3 -5.72 -11.81 49.11
CA TRP A 3 -5.33 -10.77 48.15
C TRP A 3 -5.96 -11.11 46.81
N LEU A 4 -6.83 -10.22 46.33
CA LEU A 4 -7.37 -10.27 44.97
C LEU A 4 -6.35 -9.64 44.04
N ILE A 5 -5.66 -10.47 43.24
CA ILE A 5 -4.80 -9.97 42.13
C ILE A 5 -5.74 -9.63 41.00
N VAL A 6 -5.98 -8.35 40.78
CA VAL A 6 -6.67 -7.85 39.59
C VAL A 6 -5.65 -7.82 38.46
N LEU A 7 -5.70 -8.81 37.56
CA LEU A 7 -4.92 -8.81 36.33
C LEU A 7 -5.52 -7.80 35.39
N PHE A 8 -4.91 -6.64 35.24
CA PHE A 8 -5.21 -5.73 34.12
C PHE A 8 -4.66 -6.36 32.83
N LEU A 9 -5.51 -7.04 32.09
CA LEU A 9 -5.26 -7.34 30.69
C LEU A 9 -5.30 -6.02 29.91
N PHE A 10 -4.14 -5.44 29.67
CA PHE A 10 -4.01 -4.42 28.65
C PHE A 10 -4.29 -5.11 27.31
N ALA A 11 -5.51 -4.94 26.78
CA ALA A 11 -5.78 -5.22 25.39
C ALA A 11 -4.87 -4.31 24.57
N SER A 12 -3.84 -4.86 23.95
CA SER A 12 -3.07 -4.13 22.94
C SER A 12 -4.06 -3.54 21.94
N PRO A 13 -3.96 -2.27 21.57
CA PRO A 13 -4.82 -1.72 20.54
C PRO A 13 -4.70 -2.61 19.30
N LEU A 14 -5.84 -3.04 18.75
CA LEU A 14 -5.87 -3.74 17.46
C LEU A 14 -5.27 -2.75 16.45
N THR A 15 -4.00 -2.89 16.15
CA THR A 15 -3.38 -2.11 15.07
C THR A 15 -4.08 -2.51 13.78
N ALA A 16 -4.61 -1.52 13.06
CA ALA A 16 -5.17 -1.76 11.75
C ALA A 16 -4.15 -2.52 10.90
N GLN A 17 -4.61 -3.55 10.17
CA GLN A 17 -3.72 -4.34 9.33
C GLN A 17 -3.88 -3.94 7.86
N PHE A 18 -2.75 -3.82 7.19
CA PHE A 18 -2.68 -3.73 5.74
C PHE A 18 -2.69 -5.17 5.19
N ASN A 19 -3.81 -5.56 4.57
CA ASN A 19 -3.98 -6.89 3.99
C ASN A 19 -4.12 -6.77 2.47
N TYR A 20 -3.35 -7.56 1.75
CA TYR A 20 -3.40 -7.65 0.32
C TYR A 20 -3.15 -9.10 -0.13
N SER A 21 -3.95 -9.63 -1.03
CA SER A 21 -3.82 -11.01 -1.47
C SER A 21 -4.28 -11.19 -2.92
N GLY A 22 -4.01 -12.34 -3.49
CA GLY A 22 -4.48 -12.67 -4.82
C GLY A 22 -3.90 -13.96 -5.37
N TYR A 23 -4.13 -14.17 -6.64
CA TYR A 23 -3.66 -15.34 -7.36
C TYR A 23 -2.92 -14.95 -8.64
N LEU A 24 -1.86 -15.67 -8.93
CA LEU A 24 -1.20 -15.65 -10.22
C LEU A 24 -1.50 -16.97 -10.93
N TYR A 25 -2.00 -16.88 -12.15
CA TYR A 25 -2.41 -18.04 -12.94
C TYR A 25 -1.56 -18.19 -14.19
N ASN A 26 -1.30 -19.43 -14.59
CA ASN A 26 -0.83 -19.77 -15.92
C ASN A 26 -1.92 -19.56 -16.98
N ALA A 27 -1.55 -19.56 -18.24
CA ALA A 27 -2.47 -19.41 -19.38
C ALA A 27 -3.58 -20.45 -19.40
N ASN A 28 -3.35 -21.65 -18.87
CA ASN A 28 -4.33 -22.73 -18.78
C ASN A 28 -5.25 -22.64 -17.54
N GLY A 29 -5.08 -21.59 -16.71
CA GLY A 29 -5.86 -21.37 -15.50
C GLY A 29 -5.33 -22.09 -14.24
N SER A 30 -4.27 -22.90 -14.35
CA SER A 30 -3.61 -23.46 -13.16
C SER A 30 -2.85 -22.39 -12.39
N GLY A 31 -2.59 -22.61 -11.10
CA GLY A 31 -1.78 -21.69 -10.29
C GLY A 31 -0.35 -21.59 -10.78
N ALA A 32 0.18 -20.37 -10.83
CA ALA A 32 1.60 -20.11 -11.11
C ALA A 32 2.35 -20.11 -9.78
N SER A 33 3.07 -21.18 -9.46
CA SER A 33 3.78 -21.34 -8.20
C SER A 33 5.18 -20.72 -8.24
N ASN A 34 5.67 -20.33 -7.04
CA ASN A 34 7.03 -19.80 -6.86
C ASN A 34 7.32 -18.51 -7.64
N VAL A 35 6.31 -17.71 -7.92
CA VAL A 35 6.46 -16.39 -8.55
C VAL A 35 6.66 -15.35 -7.46
N ALA A 36 7.69 -14.52 -7.61
CA ALA A 36 7.98 -13.44 -6.67
C ALA A 36 6.96 -12.31 -6.78
N VAL A 37 6.36 -11.95 -5.66
CA VAL A 37 5.49 -10.79 -5.47
C VAL A 37 6.22 -9.86 -4.51
N LYS A 38 6.61 -8.69 -5.00
CA LYS A 38 7.43 -7.72 -4.27
C LYS A 38 6.56 -6.59 -3.75
N LEU A 39 6.60 -6.35 -2.46
CA LEU A 39 5.99 -5.19 -1.82
C LEU A 39 7.03 -4.09 -1.68
N TYR A 40 6.76 -2.95 -2.28
CA TYR A 40 7.54 -1.73 -2.11
C TYR A 40 6.81 -0.78 -1.18
N ARG A 41 7.56 0.00 -0.44
CA ARG A 41 7.02 1.08 0.38
C ARG A 41 7.87 2.34 0.29
N ARG A 42 7.23 3.47 0.57
CA ARG A 42 7.90 4.75 0.84
C ARG A 42 7.21 5.50 1.96
N THR A 43 7.92 6.39 2.62
CA THR A 43 7.29 7.36 3.52
C THR A 43 6.61 8.43 2.67
N ASN A 44 5.37 8.75 3.00
CA ASN A 44 4.60 9.81 2.34
C ASN A 44 4.52 11.01 3.28
N SER A 45 4.79 12.21 2.78
CA SER A 45 4.59 13.44 3.52
C SER A 45 3.14 13.94 3.54
N THR A 46 2.27 13.34 2.72
CA THR A 46 0.83 13.64 2.70
C THR A 46 0.08 12.72 3.64
N ILE A 47 -0.55 13.26 4.66
CA ILE A 47 -1.34 12.54 5.65
C ILE A 47 -2.83 12.81 5.40
N THR A 48 -3.62 11.75 5.15
CA THR A 48 -5.07 11.88 4.88
C THR A 48 -5.80 12.55 6.03
N GLY A 49 -6.63 13.55 5.72
CA GLY A 49 -7.34 14.34 6.73
C GLY A 49 -6.53 15.50 7.31
N PHE A 50 -5.30 15.68 6.83
CA PHE A 50 -4.39 16.75 7.25
C PHE A 50 -3.74 17.43 6.05
N THR A 51 -3.29 18.65 6.22
CA THR A 51 -2.68 19.46 5.17
C THR A 51 -1.62 20.40 5.73
N ASN A 52 -0.87 21.05 4.83
CA ASN A 52 0.12 22.08 5.18
C ASN A 52 1.20 21.54 6.14
N GLN A 53 1.89 20.45 5.73
CA GLN A 53 3.06 20.01 6.47
C GLN A 53 4.05 21.14 6.68
N GLN A 54 4.48 21.31 7.92
CA GLN A 54 5.54 22.21 8.33
C GLN A 54 6.48 21.49 9.27
N ASN A 55 7.73 21.93 9.33
CA ASN A 55 8.76 21.29 10.14
C ASN A 55 9.41 22.32 11.08
N TYR A 56 9.61 21.94 12.32
CA TYR A 56 10.31 22.75 13.33
C TYR A 56 10.94 21.83 14.37
N GLY A 57 12.15 22.17 14.83
CA GLY A 57 12.84 21.47 15.92
C GLY A 57 13.14 19.98 15.69
N GLY A 58 13.01 19.49 14.47
CA GLY A 58 13.14 18.06 14.15
C GLY A 58 11.80 17.31 14.05
N HIS A 59 10.70 17.99 14.27
CA HIS A 59 9.33 17.46 14.24
C HIS A 59 8.58 17.90 12.98
N SER A 60 7.54 17.16 12.61
CA SER A 60 6.62 17.50 11.52
C SER A 60 5.22 17.75 12.04
N TYR A 61 4.63 18.85 11.61
CA TYR A 61 3.34 19.36 12.03
C TYR A 61 2.37 19.43 10.86
N TYR A 62 1.11 19.09 11.11
CA TYR A 62 0.05 19.10 10.11
C TYR A 62 -1.24 19.68 10.69
N ARG A 63 -1.93 20.51 9.93
CA ARG A 63 -3.27 20.96 10.31
C ARG A 63 -4.34 19.99 9.85
N SER A 64 -5.34 19.73 10.68
CA SER A 64 -6.55 19.02 10.28
C SER A 64 -7.30 19.76 9.16
N THR A 65 -7.85 19.00 8.20
CA THR A 65 -8.72 19.56 7.14
C THR A 65 -10.15 19.81 7.62
N GLY A 66 -10.52 19.24 8.76
CA GLY A 66 -11.82 19.39 9.41
C GLY A 66 -11.67 19.70 10.90
N ASN A 67 -12.78 20.00 11.55
CA ASN A 67 -12.87 20.22 12.97
C ASN A 67 -13.28 18.93 13.72
N ALA A 68 -12.95 18.84 15.01
CA ALA A 68 -13.35 17.73 15.88
C ALA A 68 -13.46 18.19 17.33
N TYR A 69 -14.13 17.39 18.17
CA TYR A 69 -14.01 17.47 19.63
C TYR A 69 -12.60 17.05 20.03
N TRP A 70 -12.11 17.51 21.18
CA TRP A 70 -10.73 17.26 21.59
C TRP A 70 -10.40 15.75 21.70
N THR A 71 -11.29 14.97 22.32
CA THR A 71 -11.12 13.50 22.45
C THR A 71 -11.07 12.79 21.07
N THR A 72 -11.88 13.27 20.12
CA THR A 72 -11.87 12.79 18.74
C THR A 72 -10.59 13.23 18.02
N ALA A 73 -10.15 14.47 18.21
CA ALA A 73 -8.92 15.00 17.62
C ALA A 73 -7.68 14.22 18.11
N ARG A 74 -7.59 13.94 19.43
CA ARG A 74 -6.57 13.07 20.03
C ARG A 74 -6.56 11.70 19.38
N THR A 75 -7.72 11.08 19.24
CA THR A 75 -7.86 9.76 18.59
C THR A 75 -7.43 9.80 17.13
N ASN A 76 -7.82 10.83 16.38
CA ASN A 76 -7.43 10.99 14.98
C ASN A 76 -5.91 11.13 14.82
N CYS A 77 -5.27 11.94 15.66
CA CYS A 77 -3.82 12.11 15.65
C CYS A 77 -3.10 10.79 16.00
N SER A 78 -3.57 10.09 17.03
CA SER A 78 -3.02 8.79 17.43
C SER A 78 -3.15 7.72 16.34
N ASN A 79 -4.28 7.69 15.61
CA ASN A 79 -4.50 6.78 14.48
C ASN A 79 -3.53 7.06 13.32
N MET A 80 -3.02 8.28 13.20
CA MET A 80 -1.99 8.65 12.23
C MET A 80 -0.56 8.32 12.71
N GLY A 81 -0.40 7.80 13.93
CA GLY A 81 0.91 7.48 14.50
C GLY A 81 1.65 8.67 15.10
N GLY A 82 0.97 9.80 15.27
CA GLY A 82 1.43 10.99 15.98
C GLY A 82 0.54 11.32 17.17
N HIS A 83 0.50 12.58 17.58
CA HIS A 83 -0.31 13.07 18.70
C HIS A 83 -0.82 14.49 18.43
N LEU A 84 -1.77 14.97 19.24
CA LEU A 84 -2.09 16.39 19.30
C LEU A 84 -0.85 17.18 19.68
N VAL A 85 -0.60 18.29 19.02
CA VAL A 85 0.60 19.11 19.22
C VAL A 85 0.86 19.40 20.68
N THR A 86 2.10 19.21 21.11
CA THR A 86 2.59 19.62 22.42
C THR A 86 3.47 20.86 22.23
N ILE A 87 3.34 21.84 23.13
CA ILE A 87 4.04 23.12 22.99
C ILE A 87 4.93 23.31 24.22
N THR A 88 6.19 22.96 24.08
CA THR A 88 7.15 22.89 25.22
C THR A 88 8.07 24.10 25.29
N SER A 89 8.01 25.00 24.30
CA SER A 89 8.86 26.18 24.25
C SER A 89 8.16 27.40 23.61
N SER A 90 8.67 28.59 23.92
CA SER A 90 8.20 29.83 23.28
C SER A 90 8.48 29.91 21.77
N GLY A 91 9.57 29.23 21.33
CA GLY A 91 9.90 29.14 19.92
C GLY A 91 8.88 28.30 19.14
N GLU A 92 8.52 27.16 19.68
CA GLU A 92 7.49 26.27 19.13
C GLU A 92 6.10 26.95 19.16
N GLN A 93 5.75 27.60 20.26
CA GLN A 93 4.53 28.41 20.36
C GLN A 93 4.45 29.45 19.24
N SER A 94 5.51 30.17 19.00
CA SER A 94 5.56 31.20 17.95
C SER A 94 5.45 30.57 16.54
N PHE A 95 6.07 29.45 16.34
CA PHE A 95 6.01 28.69 15.10
C PHE A 95 4.58 28.20 14.82
N ILE A 96 3.95 27.50 15.77
CA ILE A 96 2.58 26.96 15.61
C ILE A 96 1.57 28.09 15.39
N PHE A 97 1.63 29.16 16.21
CA PHE A 97 0.74 30.28 16.10
C PHE A 97 0.90 31.06 14.78
N GLY A 98 2.13 31.16 14.26
CA GLY A 98 2.41 31.80 12.96
C GLY A 98 1.78 31.07 11.78
N LEU A 99 1.51 29.78 11.93
CA LEU A 99 0.91 28.94 10.87
C LEU A 99 -0.60 28.79 11.04
N TRP A 100 -1.07 28.61 12.26
CA TRP A 100 -2.46 28.28 12.59
C TRP A 100 -2.94 29.09 13.79
N PRO A 101 -3.85 30.05 13.59
CA PRO A 101 -4.15 31.04 14.61
C PRO A 101 -5.06 30.53 15.73
N SER A 102 -5.62 29.33 15.63
CA SER A 102 -6.46 28.73 16.70
C SER A 102 -6.65 27.25 16.50
N GLY A 103 -6.90 26.50 17.58
CA GLY A 103 -7.20 25.08 17.51
C GLY A 103 -6.85 24.33 18.79
N TRP A 104 -7.20 23.04 18.86
CA TRP A 104 -6.85 22.15 19.94
C TRP A 104 -5.35 21.87 20.00
N ILE A 105 -4.82 21.84 21.23
CA ILE A 105 -3.46 21.35 21.52
C ILE A 105 -3.54 20.16 22.49
N GLY A 106 -2.44 19.43 22.65
CA GLY A 106 -2.39 18.19 23.43
C GLY A 106 -2.25 18.37 24.94
N LEU A 107 -2.72 19.47 25.52
CA LEU A 107 -2.67 19.73 26.95
C LEU A 107 -4.03 19.46 27.58
N THR A 108 -4.05 18.77 28.75
CA THR A 108 -5.29 18.40 29.46
C THR A 108 -5.04 18.16 30.94
N ASP A 109 -6.06 18.35 31.73
CA ASP A 109 -6.11 17.94 33.15
C ASP A 109 -7.27 16.96 33.47
N GLU A 110 -7.82 16.30 32.42
CA GLU A 110 -8.93 15.32 32.46
C GLU A 110 -8.78 14.23 33.53
N VAL A 111 -7.56 13.92 33.96
CA VAL A 111 -7.28 12.85 34.93
C VAL A 111 -7.34 13.38 36.35
N THR A 112 -6.90 14.62 36.57
CA THR A 112 -6.87 15.28 37.89
C THR A 112 -6.97 16.78 37.68
N GLU A 113 -8.08 17.35 38.06
CA GLU A 113 -8.37 18.77 37.97
C GLU A 113 -7.22 19.64 38.48
N GLY A 114 -6.84 20.65 37.68
CA GLY A 114 -5.74 21.56 37.94
C GLY A 114 -4.35 20.96 37.79
N THR A 115 -4.23 19.69 37.37
CA THR A 115 -2.95 19.01 37.13
C THR A 115 -2.75 18.80 35.64
N TRP A 116 -2.30 19.84 34.97
CA TRP A 116 -2.09 19.87 33.54
C TRP A 116 -0.95 18.93 33.08
N ARG A 117 -1.19 18.21 32.02
CA ARG A 117 -0.20 17.30 31.41
C ARG A 117 -0.37 17.19 29.90
N TRP A 118 0.74 17.02 29.21
CA TRP A 118 0.76 16.75 27.79
C TRP A 118 0.32 15.31 27.50
N VAL A 119 -0.36 15.09 26.36
CA VAL A 119 -0.79 13.75 25.88
C VAL A 119 0.37 12.79 25.67
N THR A 120 1.58 13.31 25.47
CA THR A 120 2.83 12.55 25.29
C THR A 120 3.47 12.14 26.62
N GLY A 121 3.09 12.78 27.73
CA GLY A 121 3.76 12.63 29.03
C GLY A 121 5.02 13.48 29.20
N GLU A 122 5.31 14.38 28.27
CA GLU A 122 6.38 15.38 28.40
C GLU A 122 6.17 16.29 29.60
N THR A 123 7.30 16.86 30.08
CA THR A 123 7.25 17.75 31.25
C THR A 123 6.49 19.02 30.91
N TYR A 124 5.42 19.29 31.66
CA TYR A 124 4.68 20.55 31.59
C TYR A 124 5.46 21.64 32.35
N SER A 125 6.27 22.42 31.63
CA SER A 125 7.10 23.51 32.19
C SER A 125 6.87 24.86 31.51
N TYR A 126 6.62 24.85 30.19
CA TYR A 126 6.26 26.04 29.44
C TYR A 126 4.74 26.25 29.48
N THR A 127 4.33 27.50 29.69
CA THR A 127 2.90 27.90 29.74
C THR A 127 2.68 29.20 28.97
N ASN A 128 1.49 29.33 28.36
CA ASN A 128 1.13 30.53 27.62
C ASN A 128 -0.35 30.89 27.77
N TRP A 129 -0.88 30.69 28.98
CA TRP A 129 -2.28 30.95 29.29
C TRP A 129 -2.71 32.40 28.98
N ASN A 130 -3.95 32.59 28.55
CA ASN A 130 -4.57 33.90 28.42
C ASN A 130 -4.80 34.51 29.79
N ASN A 131 -5.07 35.82 29.85
CA ASN A 131 -5.33 36.49 31.11
C ASN A 131 -6.63 35.93 31.74
N GLY A 132 -6.51 35.44 32.98
CA GLY A 132 -7.59 34.82 33.69
C GLY A 132 -7.77 33.32 33.47
N GLU A 133 -6.95 32.72 32.61
CA GLU A 133 -6.95 31.26 32.37
C GLU A 133 -5.79 30.55 33.10
N PRO A 134 -5.92 29.25 33.36
CA PRO A 134 -7.11 28.41 33.25
C PRO A 134 -8.17 28.77 34.27
N ASN A 135 -9.45 28.83 33.87
CA ASN A 135 -10.52 29.28 34.75
C ASN A 135 -11.56 28.19 35.12
N ASN A 136 -11.46 27.01 34.47
CA ASN A 136 -12.35 25.87 34.66
C ASN A 136 -13.85 26.21 34.64
N SER A 137 -14.27 27.10 33.75
CA SER A 137 -15.64 27.61 33.68
C SER A 137 -16.65 26.52 33.28
N GLY A 138 -17.15 25.81 34.27
CA GLY A 138 -18.13 24.73 34.13
C GLY A 138 -17.51 23.41 33.65
N ASN A 139 -16.33 23.09 34.17
CA ASN A 139 -15.53 21.89 33.94
C ASN A 139 -14.88 21.88 32.55
N GLU A 140 -13.71 22.45 32.42
CA GLU A 140 -12.94 22.63 31.19
C GLU A 140 -11.60 21.91 31.28
N ASP A 141 -11.54 20.71 30.73
CA ASP A 141 -10.41 19.81 30.90
C ASP A 141 -9.40 19.84 29.71
N TYR A 142 -9.68 20.61 28.64
CA TYR A 142 -8.94 20.54 27.39
C TYR A 142 -8.50 21.92 26.90
N VAL A 143 -7.33 22.00 26.29
CA VAL A 143 -6.73 23.28 25.94
C VAL A 143 -6.78 23.55 24.44
N GLN A 144 -7.24 24.76 24.11
CA GLN A 144 -7.07 25.37 22.79
C GLN A 144 -6.07 26.53 22.86
N PHE A 145 -5.41 26.83 21.77
CA PHE A 145 -4.86 28.16 21.58
C PHE A 145 -5.84 29.03 20.78
N VAL A 146 -5.92 30.28 21.15
CA VAL A 146 -6.86 31.25 20.58
C VAL A 146 -6.15 32.28 19.70
N SER A 147 -6.92 33.10 19.00
CA SER A 147 -6.44 34.00 17.94
C SER A 147 -5.37 35.03 18.33
N ASN A 148 -5.14 35.21 19.63
CA ASN A 148 -4.04 36.04 20.15
C ASN A 148 -2.78 35.22 20.51
N GLY A 149 -2.77 33.92 20.20
CA GLY A 149 -1.66 33.00 20.48
C GLY A 149 -1.59 32.52 21.93
N LYS A 150 -2.58 32.85 22.75
CA LYS A 150 -2.67 32.41 24.15
C LYS A 150 -3.51 31.16 24.30
N TRP A 151 -3.41 30.50 25.45
CA TRP A 151 -4.13 29.28 25.76
C TRP A 151 -5.37 29.54 26.59
N ASN A 152 -6.39 28.74 26.37
CA ASN A 152 -7.66 28.75 27.12
C ASN A 152 -8.07 27.29 27.34
N ASP A 153 -8.48 26.96 28.58
CA ASP A 153 -9.15 25.69 28.84
C ASP A 153 -10.58 25.73 28.32
N LEU A 154 -11.10 24.59 27.88
CA LEU A 154 -12.39 24.49 27.21
C LEU A 154 -12.96 23.08 27.35
N LYS A 155 -14.29 22.97 27.25
CA LYS A 155 -15.02 21.69 27.28
C LYS A 155 -14.83 20.91 25.96
N ASP A 156 -14.90 19.57 26.03
CA ASP A 156 -14.89 18.71 24.83
C ASP A 156 -16.07 18.94 23.87
N GLY A 157 -17.10 19.64 24.28
CA GLY A 157 -18.27 19.97 23.44
C GLY A 157 -18.00 20.93 22.27
N ASN A 158 -16.79 21.44 22.11
CA ASN A 158 -16.40 22.39 21.08
C ASN A 158 -15.74 21.68 19.88
N ASN A 159 -16.12 22.08 18.67
CA ASN A 159 -15.67 21.47 17.42
C ASN A 159 -14.63 22.39 16.76
N LEU A 160 -13.35 22.12 16.99
CA LEU A 160 -12.25 22.98 16.53
C LEU A 160 -11.29 22.24 15.60
N ALA A 161 -10.56 23.00 14.78
CA ALA A 161 -9.39 22.49 14.08
C ALA A 161 -8.31 22.07 15.10
N TYR A 162 -7.39 21.23 14.68
CA TYR A 162 -6.33 20.72 15.56
C TYR A 162 -5.05 20.47 14.76
N VAL A 163 -3.95 20.33 15.48
CA VAL A 163 -2.63 20.11 14.90
C VAL A 163 -2.12 18.73 15.30
N LEU A 164 -1.78 17.94 14.28
CA LEU A 164 -1.06 16.68 14.42
C LEU A 164 0.43 16.96 14.42
N GLU A 165 1.14 16.38 15.36
CA GLU A 165 2.58 16.40 15.48
C GLU A 165 3.17 14.98 15.41
N PHE A 166 4.32 14.87 14.73
CA PHE A 166 5.20 13.72 14.77
C PHE A 166 6.54 14.13 15.37
N GLU A 167 7.05 13.33 16.29
CA GLU A 167 8.36 13.50 16.95
C GLU A 167 9.56 13.33 16.00
N TYR A 168 9.34 13.36 14.71
CA TYR A 168 10.35 13.18 13.67
C TYR A 168 9.96 13.88 12.37
N LEU A 169 10.93 14.10 11.48
CA LEU A 169 10.67 14.67 10.17
C LEU A 169 10.01 13.63 9.25
N VAL A 170 8.77 13.87 8.89
CA VAL A 170 8.07 13.09 7.86
C VAL A 170 8.52 13.58 6.49
N THR A 171 9.19 12.74 5.74
CA THR A 171 9.68 13.06 4.40
C THR A 171 9.22 12.00 3.41
N THR A 172 8.82 12.41 2.20
CA THR A 172 8.60 11.46 1.12
C THR A 172 9.94 10.85 0.72
N SER A 173 10.08 9.55 0.93
CA SER A 173 11.26 8.82 0.51
C SER A 173 11.08 8.23 -0.90
N SER A 174 12.16 7.84 -1.54
CA SER A 174 12.09 6.99 -2.72
C SER A 174 11.48 5.62 -2.37
N TRP A 175 10.89 4.97 -3.37
CA TRP A 175 10.38 3.62 -3.21
C TRP A 175 11.53 2.65 -2.87
N ALA A 176 11.34 1.84 -1.87
CA ALA A 176 12.27 0.80 -1.47
C ALA A 176 11.58 -0.56 -1.38
N LEU A 177 12.25 -1.61 -1.83
CA LEU A 177 11.78 -2.97 -1.64
C LEU A 177 11.68 -3.25 -0.14
N TYR A 178 10.47 -3.58 0.31
CA TYR A 178 10.20 -3.86 1.72
C TYR A 178 10.12 -5.35 2.01
N LYS A 179 9.43 -6.09 1.14
CA LYS A 179 9.21 -7.54 1.31
C LYS A 179 9.06 -8.23 -0.03
N THR A 180 9.57 -9.46 -0.12
CA THR A 180 9.28 -10.37 -1.22
C THR A 180 8.59 -11.59 -0.65
N ILE A 181 7.48 -12.00 -1.25
CA ILE A 181 6.80 -13.26 -0.98
C ILE A 181 6.69 -14.04 -2.28
N TYR A 182 6.47 -15.34 -2.16
CA TYR A 182 6.33 -16.23 -3.32
C TYR A 182 4.95 -16.87 -3.32
N THR A 183 4.38 -17.04 -4.50
CA THR A 183 3.13 -17.78 -4.66
C THR A 183 3.30 -19.25 -4.27
N ASN A 184 2.28 -19.83 -3.66
CA ASN A 184 2.22 -21.26 -3.37
C ASN A 184 1.86 -22.10 -4.62
N SER A 185 1.68 -23.40 -4.48
CA SER A 185 1.32 -24.33 -5.57
C SER A 185 -0.01 -24.02 -6.26
N ALA A 186 -0.92 -23.32 -5.56
CA ALA A 186 -2.19 -22.83 -6.14
C ALA A 186 -2.05 -21.45 -6.79
N GLY A 187 -0.85 -20.87 -6.82
CA GLY A 187 -0.62 -19.52 -7.29
C GLY A 187 -1.03 -18.43 -6.30
N TYR A 188 -1.41 -18.79 -5.07
CA TYR A 188 -1.89 -17.84 -4.07
C TYR A 188 -0.74 -17.13 -3.37
N TYR A 189 -0.92 -15.84 -3.11
CA TYR A 189 -0.06 -15.03 -2.24
C TYR A 189 -0.89 -14.22 -1.25
N SER A 190 -0.31 -13.89 -0.12
CA SER A 190 -0.93 -13.02 0.89
C SER A 190 0.14 -12.18 1.59
N ILE A 191 -0.15 -10.89 1.74
CA ILE A 191 0.63 -9.92 2.50
C ILE A 191 -0.25 -9.44 3.63
N SER A 192 0.26 -9.52 4.86
CA SER A 192 -0.37 -8.95 6.04
C SER A 192 0.70 -8.23 6.84
N GLU A 193 0.54 -6.92 7.01
CA GLU A 193 1.48 -6.04 7.70
C GLU A 193 0.69 -5.11 8.63
N ALA A 194 1.34 -4.61 9.69
CA ALA A 194 0.77 -3.54 10.48
C ALA A 194 0.56 -2.30 9.58
N TYR A 195 -0.65 -1.75 9.60
CA TYR A 195 -0.94 -0.56 8.82
C TYR A 195 -0.21 0.64 9.40
N ASP A 196 0.56 1.32 8.58
CA ASP A 196 1.24 2.58 8.88
C ASP A 196 0.72 3.65 7.92
N PRO A 197 -0.09 4.61 8.37
CA PRO A 197 -0.68 5.64 7.52
C PRO A 197 0.34 6.62 6.94
N SER A 198 1.56 6.68 7.50
CA SER A 198 2.65 7.47 6.95
C SER A 198 3.36 6.80 5.77
N LYS A 199 2.93 5.58 5.39
CA LYS A 199 3.54 4.82 4.30
C LYS A 199 2.59 4.67 3.14
N GLU A 200 3.15 4.73 1.96
CA GLU A 200 2.52 4.29 0.72
C GLU A 200 3.11 2.95 0.29
N TYR A 201 2.29 2.13 -0.32
CA TYR A 201 2.66 0.79 -0.76
C TYR A 201 2.27 0.57 -2.22
N TYR A 202 3.08 -0.20 -2.96
CA TYR A 202 2.65 -0.82 -4.21
C TYR A 202 3.23 -2.23 -4.32
N ILE A 203 2.59 -3.07 -5.15
CA ILE A 203 3.07 -4.39 -5.49
C ILE A 203 3.64 -4.38 -6.88
N GLU A 204 4.77 -5.07 -7.05
CA GLU A 204 5.42 -5.36 -8.30
C GLU A 204 5.49 -6.88 -8.49
N VAL A 205 5.14 -7.33 -9.67
CA VAL A 205 5.32 -8.72 -10.12
C VAL A 205 6.12 -8.70 -11.40
N ASP A 206 7.32 -9.22 -11.34
CA ASP A 206 8.11 -9.46 -12.56
C ASP A 206 7.69 -10.76 -13.24
N ALA A 207 7.67 -10.75 -14.54
CA ALA A 207 7.51 -11.97 -15.31
C ALA A 207 8.69 -12.90 -15.00
N PRO A 208 8.44 -14.06 -14.38
CA PRO A 208 9.50 -14.94 -13.96
C PRO A 208 10.20 -15.56 -15.16
N THR A 209 11.50 -15.85 -15.02
CA THR A 209 12.22 -16.64 -16.00
C THR A 209 11.74 -18.08 -15.91
N ARG A 210 11.26 -18.59 -17.01
CA ARG A 210 10.84 -19.99 -17.09
C ARG A 210 12.04 -20.93 -16.96
N ILE A 211 11.99 -21.87 -16.02
CA ILE A 211 13.03 -22.89 -15.82
C ILE A 211 12.71 -24.23 -16.51
N GLN A 212 11.44 -24.46 -16.85
CA GLN A 212 11.00 -25.70 -17.46
C GLN A 212 11.37 -25.79 -18.96
N ALA A 213 11.97 -26.88 -19.34
CA ALA A 213 12.32 -27.12 -20.75
C ALA A 213 11.08 -27.33 -21.65
N TYR A 214 11.20 -26.94 -22.93
CA TYR A 214 10.16 -27.23 -23.92
C TYR A 214 10.08 -28.73 -24.21
N THR A 215 8.86 -29.23 -24.34
CA THR A 215 8.57 -30.64 -24.51
C THR A 215 8.03 -30.95 -25.92
N THR A 216 7.85 -32.25 -26.22
CA THR A 216 7.17 -32.66 -27.44
C THR A 216 5.68 -32.24 -27.43
N SER A 217 5.08 -32.18 -26.23
CA SER A 217 3.68 -31.72 -26.08
C SER A 217 3.50 -30.27 -26.49
N ASP A 218 4.49 -29.39 -26.26
CA ASP A 218 4.44 -28.00 -26.68
C ASP A 218 4.45 -27.88 -28.22
N ILE A 219 5.31 -28.65 -28.87
CA ILE A 219 5.36 -28.75 -30.35
C ILE A 219 4.02 -29.28 -30.88
N GLN A 220 3.44 -30.27 -30.21
CA GLN A 220 2.17 -30.86 -30.63
C GLN A 220 1.01 -29.85 -30.43
N ALA A 221 1.06 -29.03 -29.40
CA ALA A 221 0.06 -28.01 -29.17
C ALA A 221 0.01 -26.97 -30.30
N VAL A 222 1.17 -26.46 -30.74
CA VAL A 222 1.25 -25.57 -31.91
C VAL A 222 0.73 -26.29 -33.14
N SER A 223 1.11 -27.55 -33.34
CA SER A 223 0.64 -28.36 -34.49
C SER A 223 -0.88 -28.51 -34.53
N ASN A 224 -1.50 -28.71 -33.36
CA ASN A 224 -2.95 -28.85 -33.26
C ASN A 224 -3.69 -27.56 -33.65
N VAL A 225 -3.13 -26.40 -33.31
CA VAL A 225 -3.69 -25.10 -33.73
C VAL A 225 -3.47 -24.86 -35.24
N VAL A 226 -2.28 -25.13 -35.73
CA VAL A 226 -1.96 -25.02 -37.18
C VAL A 226 -2.88 -25.89 -38.02
N LEU A 227 -3.13 -27.12 -37.58
CA LEU A 227 -4.00 -28.07 -38.26
C LEU A 227 -5.50 -27.91 -37.98
N ASN A 228 -5.90 -26.81 -37.33
CA ASN A 228 -7.27 -26.54 -36.91
C ASN A 228 -7.94 -27.64 -36.05
N LYS A 229 -7.15 -28.48 -35.37
CA LYS A 229 -7.64 -29.48 -34.40
C LYS A 229 -8.12 -28.82 -33.09
N VAL A 230 -7.65 -27.63 -32.80
CA VAL A 230 -8.05 -26.79 -31.70
C VAL A 230 -8.41 -25.43 -32.27
N ALA A 231 -9.54 -24.87 -31.81
CA ALA A 231 -10.01 -23.57 -32.24
C ALA A 231 -9.03 -22.46 -31.81
N ARG A 232 -8.76 -21.54 -32.71
CA ARG A 232 -7.92 -20.36 -32.44
C ARG A 232 -8.74 -19.33 -31.61
N ASN A 233 -8.07 -18.70 -30.69
CA ASN A 233 -8.55 -17.49 -30.02
C ASN A 233 -7.40 -16.52 -29.83
N GLY A 234 -7.65 -15.33 -29.32
CA GLY A 234 -6.60 -14.33 -29.11
C GLY A 234 -5.46 -14.83 -28.22
N LEU A 235 -5.75 -15.71 -27.23
CA LEU A 235 -4.77 -16.34 -26.39
C LEU A 235 -3.80 -17.25 -27.19
N SER A 236 -4.30 -17.94 -28.22
CA SER A 236 -3.48 -18.78 -29.09
C SER A 236 -2.38 -17.97 -29.76
N PHE A 237 -2.62 -16.73 -30.16
CA PHE A 237 -1.59 -15.86 -30.74
C PHE A 237 -0.53 -15.48 -29.72
N HIS A 238 -0.87 -15.20 -28.47
CA HIS A 238 0.12 -14.96 -27.42
C HIS A 238 0.96 -16.19 -27.10
N MET A 239 0.37 -17.38 -27.18
CA MET A 239 1.05 -18.63 -26.84
C MET A 239 1.87 -19.18 -28.01
N PHE A 240 1.38 -19.09 -29.25
CA PHE A 240 1.86 -19.90 -30.33
C PHE A 240 2.40 -19.14 -31.56
N ASP A 241 2.11 -17.86 -31.71
CA ASP A 241 2.80 -16.97 -32.65
C ASP A 241 4.13 -16.53 -32.02
N VAL A 242 5.12 -17.39 -32.03
CA VAL A 242 6.38 -17.20 -31.30
C VAL A 242 7.43 -16.43 -32.09
N ASN A 243 7.24 -16.28 -33.41
CA ASN A 243 8.07 -15.44 -34.27
C ASN A 243 7.50 -14.01 -34.42
N ASP A 244 6.29 -13.77 -33.92
CA ASP A 244 5.59 -12.47 -33.90
C ASP A 244 5.30 -11.92 -35.30
N ASP A 245 5.01 -12.80 -36.26
CA ASP A 245 4.66 -12.40 -37.64
C ASP A 245 3.13 -12.17 -37.81
N GLY A 246 2.35 -12.39 -36.78
CA GLY A 246 0.91 -12.21 -36.76
C GLY A 246 0.12 -13.45 -37.20
N VAL A 247 0.79 -14.53 -37.52
CA VAL A 247 0.19 -15.78 -38.03
C VAL A 247 0.69 -16.99 -37.27
N ILE A 248 -0.21 -17.86 -36.81
CA ILE A 248 0.19 -19.14 -36.22
C ILE A 248 0.34 -20.16 -37.36
N SER A 249 1.55 -20.57 -37.62
CA SER A 249 1.96 -21.37 -38.81
C SER A 249 2.93 -22.50 -38.49
N VAL A 250 3.34 -23.23 -39.48
CA VAL A 250 4.41 -24.24 -39.37
C VAL A 250 5.76 -23.63 -38.96
N ALA A 251 5.98 -22.34 -39.25
CA ALA A 251 7.17 -21.63 -38.80
C ALA A 251 7.27 -21.59 -37.27
N ASP A 252 6.18 -21.32 -36.59
CA ASP A 252 6.13 -21.28 -35.11
C ASP A 252 6.42 -22.64 -34.50
N LYS A 253 5.86 -23.69 -35.09
CA LYS A 253 6.19 -25.08 -34.71
C LYS A 253 7.69 -25.36 -34.81
N TYR A 254 8.32 -24.90 -35.92
CA TYR A 254 9.76 -25.03 -36.10
C TYR A 254 10.55 -24.29 -35.02
N TYR A 255 10.14 -23.05 -34.67
CA TYR A 255 10.79 -22.27 -33.62
C TYR A 255 10.70 -22.94 -32.27
N VAL A 256 9.54 -23.48 -31.88
CA VAL A 256 9.37 -24.22 -30.61
C VAL A 256 10.23 -25.49 -30.60
N ALA A 257 10.27 -26.22 -31.72
CA ALA A 257 11.12 -27.42 -31.86
C ALA A 257 12.62 -27.08 -31.76
N ALA A 258 13.05 -26.00 -32.42
CA ALA A 258 14.44 -25.53 -32.38
C ALA A 258 14.85 -25.09 -30.99
N ARG A 259 13.93 -24.42 -30.23
CA ARG A 259 14.17 -24.05 -28.86
C ARG A 259 14.24 -25.28 -27.93
N LYS A 260 13.36 -26.25 -28.10
CA LYS A 260 13.45 -27.53 -27.39
C LYS A 260 14.81 -28.20 -27.64
N ALA A 261 15.34 -28.13 -28.87
CA ALA A 261 16.66 -28.67 -29.24
C ALA A 261 17.84 -27.80 -28.75
N GLY A 262 17.60 -26.73 -27.99
CA GLY A 262 18.63 -25.85 -27.45
C GLY A 262 19.32 -24.97 -28.51
N ARG A 263 18.77 -24.85 -29.72
CA ARG A 263 19.37 -24.04 -30.79
C ARG A 263 19.35 -22.54 -30.51
N PHE A 264 18.46 -22.06 -29.64
CA PHE A 264 18.45 -20.70 -29.08
C PHE A 264 17.82 -20.67 -27.72
N SER A 265 18.30 -19.76 -26.86
CA SER A 265 17.93 -19.66 -25.45
C SER A 265 16.76 -18.70 -25.19
N LYS A 266 16.46 -17.81 -26.15
CA LYS A 266 15.39 -16.78 -26.04
C LYS A 266 14.51 -16.80 -27.28
N TRP A 267 13.28 -16.31 -27.16
CA TRP A 267 12.50 -15.92 -28.33
C TRP A 267 13.12 -14.67 -28.97
N ARG A 268 13.08 -14.62 -30.30
CA ARG A 268 13.72 -13.53 -31.02
C ARG A 268 13.00 -12.19 -30.84
N VAL A 269 11.71 -12.24 -30.67
CA VAL A 269 10.83 -11.06 -30.68
C VAL A 269 9.92 -10.97 -29.42
N ALA A 270 9.53 -12.10 -28.83
CA ALA A 270 8.66 -12.13 -27.67
C ALA A 270 9.43 -12.34 -26.36
N PRO A 271 9.06 -11.71 -25.24
CA PRO A 271 9.59 -12.05 -23.94
C PRO A 271 9.18 -13.48 -23.54
N ASP A 272 9.97 -14.10 -22.66
CA ASP A 272 9.74 -15.49 -22.23
C ASP A 272 8.42 -15.68 -21.47
N VAL A 273 7.94 -14.64 -20.78
CA VAL A 273 6.64 -14.61 -20.10
C VAL A 273 6.07 -13.21 -20.16
N ARG A 274 4.75 -13.10 -20.31
CA ARG A 274 4.02 -11.81 -20.24
C ARG A 274 2.95 -11.88 -19.19
N ILE A 275 2.68 -10.75 -18.55
CA ILE A 275 1.71 -10.59 -17.48
C ILE A 275 0.48 -9.84 -18.02
N PHE A 276 -0.70 -10.33 -17.67
CA PHE A 276 -2.00 -9.75 -18.01
C PHE A 276 -2.89 -9.64 -16.77
N THR A 277 -3.67 -8.58 -16.72
CA THR A 277 -4.77 -8.50 -15.73
C THR A 277 -5.89 -9.46 -16.12
N THR A 278 -6.76 -9.80 -15.17
CA THR A 278 -7.93 -10.64 -15.41
C THR A 278 -8.80 -10.08 -16.54
N THR A 279 -9.00 -8.76 -16.59
CA THR A 279 -9.79 -8.09 -17.65
C THR A 279 -9.15 -8.29 -19.03
N GLN A 280 -7.83 -8.08 -19.15
CA GLN A 280 -7.10 -8.28 -20.40
C GLN A 280 -7.14 -9.74 -20.83
N TYR A 281 -6.88 -10.68 -19.92
CA TYR A 281 -6.94 -12.11 -20.19
C TYR A 281 -8.29 -12.56 -20.72
N ASN A 282 -9.38 -12.12 -20.11
CA ASN A 282 -10.73 -12.46 -20.53
C ASN A 282 -11.07 -11.85 -21.90
N ALA A 283 -10.67 -10.60 -22.15
CA ALA A 283 -10.86 -9.94 -23.45
C ALA A 283 -10.09 -10.67 -24.57
N ILE A 284 -8.85 -11.06 -24.32
CA ILE A 284 -8.02 -11.82 -25.27
C ILE A 284 -8.67 -13.18 -25.57
N LYS A 285 -9.15 -13.89 -24.55
CA LYS A 285 -9.74 -15.22 -24.69
C LYS A 285 -11.06 -15.21 -25.48
N ALA A 286 -11.81 -14.11 -25.41
CA ALA A 286 -13.12 -13.98 -26.02
C ALA A 286 -13.11 -13.79 -27.53
N VAL A 287 -11.97 -13.47 -28.14
CA VAL A 287 -11.85 -13.18 -29.59
C VAL A 287 -11.11 -14.29 -30.33
N THR A 288 -11.32 -14.39 -31.63
CA THR A 288 -10.69 -15.41 -32.50
C THR A 288 -9.55 -14.83 -33.35
N THR A 289 -9.29 -13.53 -33.28
CA THR A 289 -8.32 -12.79 -34.05
C THR A 289 -7.06 -12.49 -33.25
N ASN A 290 -5.99 -12.09 -33.93
CA ASN A 290 -4.78 -11.60 -33.28
C ASN A 290 -5.04 -10.22 -32.67
N VAL A 291 -4.89 -10.12 -31.34
CA VAL A 291 -5.06 -8.89 -30.58
C VAL A 291 -3.81 -8.50 -29.79
N ARG A 292 -2.62 -9.01 -30.19
CA ARG A 292 -1.36 -8.74 -29.50
C ARG A 292 -1.00 -7.26 -29.50
N ALA A 293 -1.29 -6.54 -30.56
CA ALA A 293 -1.08 -5.09 -30.61
C ALA A 293 -1.98 -4.33 -29.62
N THR A 294 -3.21 -4.81 -29.41
CA THR A 294 -4.17 -4.22 -28.47
C THR A 294 -3.84 -4.59 -27.01
N TYR A 295 -3.39 -5.84 -26.79
CA TYR A 295 -3.06 -6.37 -25.47
C TYR A 295 -1.65 -6.99 -25.49
N PRO A 296 -0.58 -6.17 -25.50
CA PRO A 296 0.78 -6.69 -25.64
C PRO A 296 1.28 -7.47 -24.41
N GLY A 297 0.61 -7.29 -23.24
CA GLY A 297 1.11 -7.73 -21.95
C GLY A 297 2.32 -6.94 -21.48
N VAL A 298 2.78 -7.17 -20.27
CA VAL A 298 3.95 -6.52 -19.68
C VAL A 298 4.93 -7.55 -19.13
N SER A 299 6.20 -7.20 -19.05
CA SER A 299 7.22 -8.01 -18.35
C SER A 299 7.24 -7.76 -16.86
N THR A 300 6.84 -6.56 -16.44
CA THR A 300 6.71 -6.17 -15.04
C THR A 300 5.35 -5.52 -14.86
N TYR A 301 4.58 -6.00 -13.90
CA TYR A 301 3.30 -5.39 -13.50
C TYR A 301 3.48 -4.66 -12.18
N THR A 302 3.03 -3.41 -12.14
CA THR A 302 2.99 -2.60 -10.92
C THR A 302 1.57 -2.16 -10.64
N THR A 303 1.16 -2.20 -9.36
CA THR A 303 -0.09 -1.57 -8.94
C THR A 303 0.11 -0.06 -8.82
N GLY A 304 -0.98 0.70 -8.81
CA GLY A 304 -0.96 2.04 -8.20
C GLY A 304 -0.77 1.95 -6.67
N SER A 305 -0.91 3.09 -5.98
CA SER A 305 -0.96 3.11 -4.51
C SER A 305 -2.05 2.19 -3.99
N LEU A 306 -1.68 1.34 -3.02
CA LEU A 306 -2.56 0.31 -2.48
C LEU A 306 -3.36 0.82 -1.29
N THR A 307 -4.61 0.37 -1.22
CA THR A 307 -5.44 0.43 0.00
C THR A 307 -5.63 -0.98 0.56
N SER A 308 -5.81 -1.10 1.87
CA SER A 308 -6.01 -2.40 2.51
C SER A 308 -7.26 -3.13 2.00
N GLY A 309 -7.22 -4.47 2.00
CA GLY A 309 -8.34 -5.33 1.63
C GLY A 309 -8.53 -5.54 0.12
N GLN A 310 -7.63 -5.09 -0.72
CA GLN A 310 -7.70 -5.32 -2.17
C GLN A 310 -7.17 -6.70 -2.57
N THR A 311 -7.68 -7.21 -3.69
CA THR A 311 -7.24 -8.47 -4.30
C THR A 311 -6.78 -8.22 -5.72
N LEU A 312 -5.61 -8.77 -6.08
CA LEU A 312 -5.07 -8.71 -7.43
C LEU A 312 -4.86 -10.12 -8.00
N ASN A 313 -5.50 -10.39 -9.14
CA ASN A 313 -5.29 -11.61 -9.89
C ASN A 313 -4.65 -11.29 -11.24
N LEU A 314 -3.58 -12.01 -11.57
CA LEU A 314 -2.82 -11.85 -12.81
C LEU A 314 -2.70 -13.19 -13.53
N TYR A 315 -2.50 -13.12 -14.86
CA TYR A 315 -2.28 -14.27 -15.73
C TYR A 315 -0.91 -14.17 -16.39
N LEU A 316 -0.15 -15.25 -16.34
CA LEU A 316 1.17 -15.40 -16.92
C LEU A 316 1.07 -16.26 -18.19
N ILE A 317 1.47 -15.70 -19.32
CA ILE A 317 1.46 -16.40 -20.60
C ILE A 317 2.90 -16.58 -21.08
N ALA A 318 3.33 -17.82 -21.18
CA ALA A 318 4.65 -18.19 -21.71
C ALA A 318 4.53 -18.59 -23.18
N PRO A 319 5.14 -17.86 -24.13
CA PRO A 319 5.13 -18.22 -25.56
C PRO A 319 5.68 -19.60 -25.79
N GLY A 320 5.07 -20.33 -26.73
CA GLY A 320 5.46 -21.68 -27.12
C GLY A 320 5.17 -22.76 -26.07
N TYR A 321 4.37 -22.49 -25.05
CA TYR A 321 4.07 -23.41 -23.99
C TYR A 321 2.57 -23.64 -23.82
N SER A 322 2.14 -24.89 -23.66
CA SER A 322 0.73 -25.30 -23.63
C SER A 322 0.21 -25.70 -22.24
N GLY A 323 1.08 -25.85 -21.26
CA GLY A 323 0.75 -26.39 -19.95
C GLY A 323 0.97 -25.40 -18.79
N ALA A 324 0.99 -25.94 -17.57
CA ALA A 324 1.41 -25.23 -16.37
C ALA A 324 2.92 -24.95 -16.42
N VAL A 325 3.31 -23.71 -16.18
CA VAL A 325 4.72 -23.29 -16.19
C VAL A 325 5.26 -23.34 -14.76
N THR A 326 6.46 -23.91 -14.61
CA THR A 326 7.23 -23.85 -13.36
C THR A 326 8.22 -22.70 -13.44
N TYR A 327 8.26 -21.86 -12.42
CA TYR A 327 9.09 -20.68 -12.31
C TYR A 327 10.11 -20.79 -11.19
#